data_1d60c5136c8d40ad6c5317b4a645ee25
#
_entry.id   1d60c5136c8d40ad6c5317b4a645ee25
#
_cell.length_a   1.000
_cell.length_b   1.000
_cell.length_c   1.000
_cell.angle_alpha   90.00
_cell.angle_beta   90.00
_cell.angle_gamma   90.00
#
_symmetry.space_group_name_H-M   'P 1'
#
loop_
_entity.id
_entity.type
_entity.pdbx_description
1 polymer ?
#
loop_
_entity_poly.entity_id
_entity_poly.type
_entity_poly.pdbx_seq_one_letter_code
_entity_poly.pdbx_strand_id
1 'polypeptide(L)'
;MGVGNALETAKETISLHQKHADSLKEIRRIAKKHLDSDEVGETWRDEARAASARIPEEEASAAISLHYRLHSETLSVILNSCFTLESYINSLAFFLLRERDIIGLVRNSTASAADAFLEAIDRMSALAKWQTIGRLKSESGFDAATSPFQDMKFLFRFRDDHVHDKVVDWGSERAKKRYNDNLPDSFGEFLDLSHAVFACDTYWGMISKVHELVGVPASDFHRNYNLRPWFDDKFERQVRQTAEAYERVTKG
;
A
#
# COMPACT_ATOMS: atom_id res chain seq x y z
N MET A 1 3.16 -5.24 -13.13
CA MET A 1 4.61 -5.16 -13.39
C MET A 1 5.41 -4.71 -12.15
N GLY A 2 4.96 -3.76 -11.32
CA GLY A 2 5.74 -3.23 -10.18
C GLY A 2 6.10 -4.25 -9.08
N VAL A 3 5.19 -5.16 -8.71
CA VAL A 3 5.45 -6.14 -7.62
C VAL A 3 6.60 -7.08 -7.96
N GLY A 4 6.73 -7.48 -9.23
CA GLY A 4 7.82 -8.37 -9.66
C GLY A 4 9.19 -7.73 -9.48
N ASN A 5 9.32 -6.45 -9.81
CA ASN A 5 10.58 -5.72 -9.63
C ASN A 5 10.93 -5.54 -8.16
N ALA A 6 9.96 -5.14 -7.33
CA ALA A 6 10.15 -5.02 -5.88
C ALA A 6 10.59 -6.36 -5.25
N LEU A 7 10.03 -7.48 -5.73
CA LEU A 7 10.39 -8.83 -5.30
C LEU A 7 11.85 -9.17 -5.61
N GLU A 8 12.31 -8.92 -6.82
CA GLU A 8 13.70 -9.19 -7.21
C GLU A 8 14.67 -8.29 -6.43
N THR A 9 14.36 -7.00 -6.31
CA THR A 9 15.17 -6.08 -5.51
C THR A 9 15.24 -6.48 -4.05
N ALA A 10 14.13 -6.97 -3.47
CA ALA A 10 14.11 -7.48 -2.09
C ALA A 10 15.01 -8.72 -1.93
N LYS A 11 15.02 -9.64 -2.91
CA LYS A 11 15.90 -10.83 -2.89
C LYS A 11 17.38 -10.45 -2.95
N GLU A 12 17.74 -9.50 -3.81
CA GLU A 12 19.09 -8.97 -3.90
C GLU A 12 19.51 -8.32 -2.56
N THR A 13 18.62 -7.53 -1.97
CA THR A 13 18.85 -6.90 -0.66
C THR A 13 19.05 -7.93 0.45
N ILE A 14 18.19 -8.95 0.52
CA ILE A 14 18.31 -10.05 1.49
C ILE A 14 19.67 -10.74 1.36
N SER A 15 20.07 -11.08 0.12
CA SER A 15 21.34 -11.76 -0.13
C SER A 15 22.54 -10.94 0.35
N LEU A 16 22.52 -9.62 0.12
CA LEU A 16 23.59 -8.73 0.55
C LEU A 16 23.63 -8.59 2.08
N HIS A 17 22.46 -8.44 2.72
CA HIS A 17 22.37 -8.37 4.17
C HIS A 17 22.81 -9.69 4.85
N GLN A 18 22.46 -10.85 4.30
CA GLN A 18 22.90 -12.14 4.81
C GLN A 18 24.43 -12.28 4.76
N LYS A 19 25.04 -11.80 3.66
CA LYS A 19 26.50 -11.81 3.52
C LYS A 19 27.19 -10.95 4.58
N HIS A 20 26.58 -9.87 5.01
CA HIS A 20 27.15 -8.91 5.96
C HIS A 20 26.46 -8.91 7.34
N ALA A 21 25.69 -9.96 7.66
CA ALA A 21 24.86 -10.02 8.85
C ALA A 21 25.59 -9.68 10.15
N ASP A 22 26.80 -10.18 10.35
CA ASP A 22 27.57 -9.95 11.59
C ASP A 22 28.01 -8.50 11.71
N SER A 23 28.48 -7.89 10.62
CA SER A 23 28.87 -6.48 10.63
C SER A 23 27.68 -5.55 10.83
N LEU A 24 26.55 -5.84 10.21
CA LEU A 24 25.30 -5.10 10.38
C LEU A 24 24.72 -5.23 11.79
N LYS A 25 24.79 -6.43 12.40
CA LYS A 25 24.43 -6.64 13.80
C LYS A 25 25.26 -5.77 14.74
N GLU A 26 26.56 -5.71 14.49
CA GLU A 26 27.46 -4.91 15.33
C GLU A 26 27.19 -3.41 15.18
N ILE A 27 26.99 -2.92 13.97
CA ILE A 27 26.62 -1.53 13.71
C ILE A 27 25.31 -1.16 14.44
N ARG A 28 24.30 -2.04 14.38
CA ARG A 28 23.01 -1.82 15.08
C ARG A 28 23.18 -1.84 16.59
N ARG A 29 23.99 -2.76 17.13
CA ARG A 29 24.29 -2.82 18.56
C ARG A 29 24.94 -1.53 19.04
N ILE A 30 25.88 -1.00 18.27
CA ILE A 30 26.55 0.27 18.56
C ILE A 30 25.51 1.42 18.50
N ALA A 31 24.71 1.51 17.44
CA ALA A 31 23.70 2.54 17.32
C ALA A 31 22.69 2.51 18.48
N LYS A 32 22.19 1.33 18.84
CA LYS A 32 21.25 1.17 19.96
C LYS A 32 21.86 1.59 21.29
N LYS A 33 23.11 1.18 21.57
CA LYS A 33 23.84 1.57 22.80
C LYS A 33 23.92 3.08 22.98
N HIS A 34 24.03 3.83 21.88
CA HIS A 34 24.22 5.28 21.92
C HIS A 34 22.92 6.08 21.73
N LEU A 35 21.88 5.50 21.12
CA LEU A 35 20.55 6.12 21.05
C LEU A 35 19.84 6.15 22.42
N ASP A 36 20.12 5.16 23.28
CA ASP A 36 19.54 5.08 24.63
C ASP A 36 20.36 5.91 25.68
N SER A 37 21.47 6.54 25.26
CA SER A 37 22.30 7.38 26.14
C SER A 37 22.17 8.85 25.75
N ASP A 38 21.86 9.72 26.71
CA ASP A 38 21.84 11.18 26.53
C ASP A 38 23.22 11.77 26.15
N GLU A 39 24.29 10.97 26.20
CA GLU A 39 25.62 11.32 25.79
C GLU A 39 25.90 10.88 24.34
N VAL A 40 25.47 11.67 23.38
CA VAL A 40 25.84 11.49 21.96
C VAL A 40 27.24 12.05 21.75
N GLY A 41 28.27 11.32 22.21
CA GLY A 41 29.68 11.65 21.97
C GLY A 41 30.16 11.23 20.57
N GLU A 42 31.28 11.77 20.12
CA GLU A 42 31.90 11.41 18.81
C GLU A 42 32.33 9.93 18.74
N THR A 43 32.57 9.31 19.90
CA THR A 43 33.07 7.92 20.04
C THR A 43 32.17 6.86 19.34
N TRP A 44 30.85 7.02 19.36
CA TRP A 44 29.96 6.06 18.70
C TRP A 44 30.12 6.04 17.18
N ARG A 45 30.44 7.21 16.58
CA ARG A 45 30.66 7.33 15.14
C ARG A 45 31.93 6.59 14.73
N ASP A 46 32.94 6.63 15.56
CA ASP A 46 34.20 5.93 15.28
C ASP A 46 34.04 4.41 15.48
N GLU A 47 33.29 3.97 16.51
CA GLU A 47 32.92 2.56 16.69
C GLU A 47 32.11 2.04 15.50
N ALA A 48 31.07 2.78 15.07
CA ALA A 48 30.24 2.42 13.92
C ALA A 48 31.03 2.42 12.63
N ARG A 49 31.95 3.37 12.43
CA ARG A 49 32.85 3.44 11.28
C ARG A 49 33.81 2.24 11.26
N ALA A 50 34.37 1.85 12.41
CA ALA A 50 35.23 0.67 12.51
C ALA A 50 34.46 -0.64 12.22
N ALA A 51 33.22 -0.74 12.64
CA ALA A 51 32.34 -1.88 12.31
C ALA A 51 31.95 -1.89 10.82
N SER A 52 31.64 -0.71 10.24
CA SER A 52 31.29 -0.57 8.83
C SER A 52 32.47 -0.82 7.89
N ALA A 53 33.72 -0.56 8.34
CA ALA A 53 34.92 -0.83 7.56
C ALA A 53 35.12 -2.32 7.19
N ARG A 54 34.35 -3.22 7.82
CA ARG A 54 34.30 -4.64 7.45
C ARG A 54 33.46 -4.92 6.20
N ILE A 55 32.67 -3.94 5.77
CA ILE A 55 31.85 -4.02 4.57
C ILE A 55 32.60 -3.21 3.48
N PRO A 56 32.97 -3.81 2.34
CA PRO A 56 33.57 -3.08 1.25
C PRO A 56 32.71 -1.89 0.82
N GLU A 57 33.33 -0.75 0.52
CA GLU A 57 32.62 0.49 0.17
C GLU A 57 31.67 0.31 -1.02
N GLU A 58 32.06 -0.48 -2.01
CA GLU A 58 31.21 -0.81 -3.17
C GLU A 58 29.94 -1.56 -2.75
N GLU A 59 30.07 -2.49 -1.79
CA GLU A 59 28.92 -3.28 -1.31
C GLU A 59 28.02 -2.45 -0.39
N ALA A 60 28.56 -1.54 0.41
CA ALA A 60 27.79 -0.58 1.20
C ALA A 60 27.00 0.37 0.29
N SER A 61 27.63 0.87 -0.76
CA SER A 61 26.98 1.73 -1.76
C SER A 61 25.89 0.97 -2.53
N ALA A 62 26.16 -0.29 -2.90
CA ALA A 62 25.18 -1.16 -3.54
C ALA A 62 23.96 -1.42 -2.62
N ALA A 63 24.19 -1.67 -1.32
CA ALA A 63 23.10 -1.85 -0.35
C ALA A 63 22.21 -0.61 -0.26
N ILE A 64 22.79 0.58 -0.16
CA ILE A 64 22.05 1.85 -0.14
C ILE A 64 21.23 2.00 -1.43
N SER A 65 21.84 1.75 -2.59
CA SER A 65 21.15 1.83 -3.88
C SER A 65 19.99 0.85 -3.99
N LEU A 66 20.14 -0.38 -3.50
CA LEU A 66 19.08 -1.38 -3.46
C LEU A 66 17.92 -0.97 -2.54
N HIS A 67 18.22 -0.38 -1.38
CA HIS A 67 17.18 0.13 -0.50
C HIS A 67 16.37 1.25 -1.14
N TYR A 68 17.02 2.22 -1.77
CA TYR A 68 16.31 3.28 -2.50
C TYR A 68 15.49 2.73 -3.67
N ARG A 69 16.03 1.75 -4.39
CA ARG A 69 15.31 1.08 -5.47
C ARG A 69 14.08 0.34 -4.93
N LEU A 70 14.23 -0.45 -3.86
CA LEU A 70 13.11 -1.15 -3.22
C LEU A 70 12.03 -0.17 -2.76
N HIS A 71 12.43 0.92 -2.12
CA HIS A 71 11.52 1.99 -1.71
C HIS A 71 10.71 2.54 -2.89
N SER A 72 11.39 2.92 -3.99
CA SER A 72 10.73 3.47 -5.18
C SER A 72 9.81 2.47 -5.86
N GLU A 73 10.21 1.21 -5.97
CA GLU A 73 9.40 0.15 -6.57
C GLU A 73 8.18 -0.17 -5.71
N THR A 74 8.33 -0.20 -4.39
CA THR A 74 7.21 -0.37 -3.46
C THR A 74 6.24 0.80 -3.52
N LEU A 75 6.74 2.02 -3.53
CA LEU A 75 5.92 3.22 -3.72
C LEU A 75 5.10 3.12 -5.01
N SER A 76 5.72 2.69 -6.09
CA SER A 76 5.03 2.48 -7.37
C SER A 76 3.90 1.45 -7.27
N VAL A 77 4.07 0.36 -6.50
CA VAL A 77 3.01 -0.62 -6.25
C VAL A 77 1.85 0.02 -5.51
N ILE A 78 2.12 0.80 -4.46
CA ILE A 78 1.09 1.48 -3.66
C ILE A 78 0.30 2.46 -4.53
N LEU A 79 0.99 3.32 -5.29
CA LEU A 79 0.34 4.31 -6.15
C LEU A 79 -0.51 3.64 -7.23
N ASN A 80 0.00 2.60 -7.89
CA ASN A 80 -0.74 1.86 -8.89
C ASN A 80 -1.95 1.13 -8.29
N SER A 81 -1.86 0.61 -7.07
CA SER A 81 -3.01 0.02 -6.36
C SER A 81 -4.11 1.05 -6.13
N CYS A 82 -3.76 2.27 -5.71
CA CYS A 82 -4.72 3.36 -5.55
C CYS A 82 -5.39 3.75 -6.88
N PHE A 83 -4.62 3.95 -7.94
CA PHE A 83 -5.17 4.29 -9.27
C PHE A 83 -6.06 3.17 -9.82
N THR A 84 -5.68 1.91 -9.58
CA THR A 84 -6.47 0.77 -10.04
C THR A 84 -7.78 0.67 -9.26
N LEU A 85 -7.77 0.87 -7.93
CA LEU A 85 -8.99 0.93 -7.11
C LEU A 85 -9.93 2.06 -7.57
N GLU A 86 -9.38 3.22 -7.89
CA GLU A 86 -10.16 4.36 -8.40
C GLU A 86 -10.79 4.05 -9.77
N SER A 87 -10.00 3.49 -10.69
CA SER A 87 -10.48 3.06 -12.00
C SER A 87 -11.51 1.93 -11.89
N TYR A 88 -11.28 0.99 -10.98
CA TYR A 88 -12.18 -0.15 -10.76
C TYR A 88 -13.56 0.30 -10.30
N ILE A 89 -13.63 1.17 -9.30
CA ILE A 89 -14.93 1.64 -8.79
C ILE A 89 -15.67 2.48 -9.83
N ASN A 90 -14.97 3.25 -10.67
CA ASN A 90 -15.57 3.98 -11.77
C ASN A 90 -16.20 3.03 -12.79
N SER A 91 -15.46 1.97 -13.17
CA SER A 91 -15.96 0.96 -14.12
C SER A 91 -17.13 0.16 -13.52
N LEU A 92 -17.06 -0.20 -12.26
CA LEU A 92 -18.13 -0.93 -11.56
C LEU A 92 -19.38 -0.05 -11.40
N ALA A 93 -19.21 1.23 -11.08
CA ALA A 93 -20.31 2.20 -11.02
C ALA A 93 -21.02 2.30 -12.36
N PHE A 94 -20.26 2.47 -13.45
CA PHE A 94 -20.83 2.50 -14.80
C PHE A 94 -21.56 1.21 -15.18
N PHE A 95 -21.03 0.05 -14.76
CA PHE A 95 -21.68 -1.25 -15.00
C PHE A 95 -23.00 -1.41 -14.25
N LEU A 96 -23.03 -0.98 -12.96
CA LEU A 96 -24.18 -1.14 -12.08
C LEU A 96 -25.26 -0.08 -12.28
N LEU A 97 -24.87 1.14 -12.66
CA LEU A 97 -25.74 2.32 -12.76
C LEU A 97 -26.07 2.62 -14.23
N ARG A 98 -26.70 1.68 -14.91
CA ARG A 98 -27.27 1.96 -16.21
C ARG A 98 -28.49 2.87 -16.04
N GLU A 99 -28.71 3.76 -17.01
CA GLU A 99 -29.83 4.72 -17.01
C GLU A 99 -31.17 4.08 -16.65
N ARG A 100 -31.49 2.92 -17.24
CA ARG A 100 -32.71 2.16 -16.95
C ARG A 100 -32.84 1.71 -15.49
N ASP A 101 -31.72 1.40 -14.84
CA ASP A 101 -31.70 0.90 -13.46
C ASP A 101 -31.91 2.07 -12.50
N ILE A 102 -31.38 3.25 -12.86
CA ILE A 102 -31.59 4.49 -12.09
C ILE A 102 -33.03 4.96 -12.20
N ILE A 103 -33.62 4.95 -13.39
CA ILE A 103 -35.04 5.29 -13.61
C ILE A 103 -35.94 4.36 -12.80
N GLY A 104 -35.56 3.09 -12.67
CA GLY A 104 -36.27 2.11 -11.82
C GLY A 104 -36.11 2.36 -10.31
N LEU A 105 -34.96 2.89 -9.89
CA LEU A 105 -34.70 3.19 -8.47
C LEU A 105 -35.37 4.47 -7.97
N VAL A 106 -35.47 5.47 -8.86
CA VAL A 106 -36.07 6.76 -8.53
C VAL A 106 -37.50 6.80 -9.11
N ARG A 107 -38.50 6.42 -8.33
CA ARG A 107 -39.90 6.47 -8.76
C ARG A 107 -40.23 7.85 -9.31
N ASN A 108 -40.72 7.90 -10.54
CA ASN A 108 -41.06 9.13 -11.30
C ASN A 108 -39.86 10.00 -11.71
N SER A 109 -38.65 9.45 -11.83
CA SER A 109 -37.53 10.22 -12.38
C SER A 109 -37.67 10.42 -13.89
N THR A 110 -37.27 11.59 -14.35
CA THR A 110 -37.07 11.89 -15.77
C THR A 110 -35.65 11.46 -16.19
N ALA A 111 -35.39 11.29 -17.48
CA ALA A 111 -34.05 11.05 -18.00
C ALA A 111 -33.05 12.09 -17.49
N SER A 112 -33.46 13.36 -17.41
CA SER A 112 -32.65 14.46 -16.86
C SER A 112 -32.27 14.26 -15.39
N ALA A 113 -33.11 13.61 -14.56
CA ALA A 113 -32.77 13.31 -13.18
C ALA A 113 -31.78 12.13 -13.07
N ALA A 114 -31.86 11.15 -13.99
CA ALA A 114 -30.90 10.06 -14.09
C ALA A 114 -29.51 10.57 -14.50
N ASP A 115 -29.44 11.47 -15.49
CA ASP A 115 -28.20 12.12 -15.93
C ASP A 115 -27.57 12.92 -14.80
N ALA A 116 -28.35 13.74 -14.06
CA ALA A 116 -27.87 14.50 -12.92
C ALA A 116 -27.32 13.60 -11.80
N PHE A 117 -27.95 12.43 -11.59
CA PHE A 117 -27.46 11.45 -10.59
C PHE A 117 -26.13 10.81 -11.04
N LEU A 118 -26.01 10.43 -12.32
CA LEU A 118 -24.76 9.89 -12.87
C LEU A 118 -23.64 10.92 -12.79
N GLU A 119 -23.92 12.17 -13.16
CA GLU A 119 -22.95 13.26 -13.04
C GLU A 119 -22.53 13.50 -11.58
N ALA A 120 -23.46 13.42 -10.62
CA ALA A 120 -23.15 13.50 -9.21
C ALA A 120 -22.22 12.37 -8.74
N ILE A 121 -22.47 11.13 -9.19
CA ILE A 121 -21.58 9.99 -8.91
C ILE A 121 -20.18 10.21 -9.52
N ASP A 122 -20.13 10.68 -10.77
CA ASP A 122 -18.84 10.93 -11.44
C ASP A 122 -17.97 11.97 -10.72
N ARG A 123 -18.58 12.96 -10.11
CA ARG A 123 -17.89 14.01 -9.35
C ARG A 123 -17.50 13.59 -7.92
N MET A 124 -17.97 12.46 -7.43
CA MET A 124 -17.59 11.97 -6.10
C MET A 124 -16.11 11.61 -6.04
N SER A 125 -15.50 11.80 -4.87
CA SER A 125 -14.19 11.20 -4.59
C SER A 125 -14.25 9.67 -4.66
N ALA A 126 -13.12 9.02 -4.93
CA ALA A 126 -13.06 7.56 -4.98
C ALA A 126 -13.63 6.92 -3.71
N LEU A 127 -13.26 7.43 -2.53
CA LEU A 127 -13.78 6.93 -1.24
C LEU A 127 -15.31 7.05 -1.13
N ALA A 128 -15.87 8.19 -1.56
CA ALA A 128 -17.31 8.38 -1.57
C ALA A 128 -18.01 7.43 -2.56
N LYS A 129 -17.42 7.19 -3.75
CA LYS A 129 -17.93 6.22 -4.71
C LYS A 129 -17.99 4.80 -4.13
N TRP A 130 -16.91 4.34 -3.49
CA TRP A 130 -16.87 3.03 -2.85
C TRP A 130 -17.99 2.87 -1.82
N GLN A 131 -18.20 3.87 -0.95
CA GLN A 131 -19.29 3.87 0.03
C GLN A 131 -20.67 3.86 -0.63
N THR A 132 -20.87 4.71 -1.64
CA THR A 132 -22.16 4.81 -2.32
C THR A 132 -22.51 3.53 -3.05
N ILE A 133 -21.56 2.98 -3.84
CA ILE A 133 -21.78 1.74 -4.59
C ILE A 133 -21.99 0.55 -3.65
N GLY A 134 -21.23 0.46 -2.55
CA GLY A 134 -21.44 -0.58 -1.53
C GLY A 134 -22.83 -0.56 -0.89
N ARG A 135 -23.48 0.60 -0.82
CA ARG A 135 -24.84 0.77 -0.26
C ARG A 135 -25.97 0.56 -1.24
N LEU A 136 -25.70 0.43 -2.53
CA LEU A 136 -26.76 0.28 -3.55
C LEU A 136 -27.65 -0.94 -3.33
N LYS A 137 -27.09 -2.03 -2.80
CA LYS A 137 -27.82 -3.29 -2.53
C LYS A 137 -27.64 -3.80 -1.11
N SER A 138 -26.88 -3.11 -0.29
CA SER A 138 -26.64 -3.44 1.11
C SER A 138 -26.88 -2.21 1.96
N GLU A 139 -27.79 -2.27 2.92
CA GLU A 139 -28.09 -1.14 3.82
C GLU A 139 -26.88 -0.68 4.63
N SER A 140 -25.98 -1.60 5.00
CA SER A 140 -24.79 -1.31 5.80
C SER A 140 -23.64 -0.70 4.98
N GLY A 141 -23.49 -1.09 3.70
CA GLY A 141 -22.32 -0.72 2.89
C GLY A 141 -20.99 -1.22 3.48
N PHE A 142 -19.92 -0.47 3.25
CA PHE A 142 -18.64 -0.72 3.90
C PHE A 142 -18.62 -0.17 5.33
N ASP A 143 -18.11 -0.97 6.26
CA ASP A 143 -17.76 -0.45 7.58
C ASP A 143 -16.48 0.41 7.48
N ALA A 144 -16.61 1.69 7.76
CA ALA A 144 -15.51 2.65 7.62
C ALA A 144 -14.42 2.50 8.69
N ALA A 145 -14.65 1.71 9.73
CA ALA A 145 -13.74 1.48 10.84
C ALA A 145 -12.97 0.16 10.74
N THR A 146 -13.27 -0.68 9.75
CA THR A 146 -12.65 -2.00 9.60
C THR A 146 -11.95 -2.16 8.24
N SER A 147 -11.00 -3.10 8.19
CA SER A 147 -10.42 -3.59 6.94
C SER A 147 -11.53 -4.22 6.06
N PRO A 148 -11.45 -4.13 4.74
CA PRO A 148 -10.38 -3.50 3.94
C PRO A 148 -10.60 -1.99 3.69
N PHE A 149 -11.75 -1.43 4.09
CA PHE A 149 -12.08 -0.03 3.77
C PHE A 149 -11.21 0.97 4.54
N GLN A 150 -10.89 0.67 5.81
CA GLN A 150 -9.97 1.48 6.60
C GLN A 150 -8.58 1.52 5.96
N ASP A 151 -8.09 0.37 5.51
CA ASP A 151 -6.78 0.25 4.85
C ASP A 151 -6.75 1.02 3.53
N MET A 152 -7.82 0.94 2.74
CA MET A 152 -7.95 1.75 1.52
C MET A 152 -7.92 3.25 1.82
N LYS A 153 -8.63 3.72 2.86
CA LYS A 153 -8.57 5.14 3.27
C LYS A 153 -7.15 5.57 3.58
N PHE A 154 -6.39 4.69 4.22
CA PHE A 154 -4.99 4.95 4.51
C PHE A 154 -4.16 5.05 3.22
N LEU A 155 -4.25 4.06 2.31
CA LEU A 155 -3.52 4.08 1.05
C LEU A 155 -3.80 5.35 0.23
N PHE A 156 -5.05 5.79 0.16
CA PHE A 156 -5.42 7.02 -0.55
C PHE A 156 -4.83 8.27 0.11
N ARG A 157 -4.80 8.35 1.44
CA ARG A 157 -4.14 9.45 2.15
C ARG A 157 -2.64 9.46 1.91
N PHE A 158 -2.02 8.28 1.98
CA PHE A 158 -0.60 8.11 1.71
C PHE A 158 -0.24 8.57 0.29
N ARG A 159 -1.04 8.14 -0.72
CA ARG A 159 -0.91 8.61 -2.09
C ARG A 159 -0.99 10.14 -2.18
N ASP A 160 -2.01 10.73 -1.59
CA ASP A 160 -2.25 12.17 -1.67
C ASP A 160 -1.10 12.98 -1.04
N ASP A 161 -0.52 12.50 0.04
CA ASP A 161 0.62 13.14 0.67
C ASP A 161 1.90 13.04 -0.19
N HIS A 162 2.10 11.92 -0.88
CA HIS A 162 3.25 11.75 -1.78
C HIS A 162 3.10 12.47 -3.12
N VAL A 163 1.91 12.42 -3.73
CA VAL A 163 1.66 13.07 -5.04
C VAL A 163 1.66 14.60 -4.91
N HIS A 164 1.24 15.14 -3.77
CA HIS A 164 1.18 16.57 -3.54
C HIS A 164 2.41 17.12 -2.79
N ASP A 165 3.49 16.36 -2.74
CA ASP A 165 4.79 16.73 -2.12
C ASP A 165 4.62 17.38 -0.74
N LYS A 166 3.69 16.83 0.05
CA LYS A 166 3.49 17.30 1.42
C LYS A 166 4.62 16.73 2.27
N VAL A 167 5.44 17.61 2.79
CA VAL A 167 6.43 17.22 3.80
C VAL A 167 5.70 16.62 5.00
N VAL A 168 5.76 15.31 5.14
CA VAL A 168 5.22 14.60 6.28
C VAL A 168 6.40 14.23 7.18
N ASP A 169 6.50 14.92 8.31
CA ASP A 169 7.36 14.46 9.38
C ASP A 169 6.70 13.25 10.06
N TRP A 170 7.07 12.06 9.61
CA TRP A 170 6.49 10.79 10.04
C TRP A 170 6.73 10.49 11.52
N GLY A 171 7.78 11.06 12.12
CA GLY A 171 8.04 10.96 13.55
C GLY A 171 7.14 11.84 14.42
N SER A 172 6.43 12.80 13.83
CA SER A 172 5.61 13.75 14.57
C SER A 172 4.32 13.13 15.11
N GLU A 173 3.88 13.61 16.28
CA GLU A 173 2.57 13.26 16.87
C GLU A 173 1.39 13.60 15.95
N ARG A 174 1.58 14.56 15.05
CA ARG A 174 0.58 14.93 14.04
C ARG A 174 0.47 13.86 12.97
N ALA A 175 1.58 13.28 12.52
CA ALA A 175 1.57 12.18 11.58
C ALA A 175 0.98 10.92 12.22
N LYS A 176 1.38 10.59 13.44
CA LYS A 176 0.83 9.48 14.22
C LYS A 176 -0.69 9.58 14.37
N LYS A 177 -1.23 10.74 14.75
CA LYS A 177 -2.68 10.98 14.81
C LYS A 177 -3.38 10.91 13.45
N ARG A 178 -2.71 11.36 12.40
CA ARG A 178 -3.29 11.37 11.03
C ARG A 178 -3.41 9.99 10.44
N TYR A 179 -2.45 9.12 10.73
CA TYR A 179 -2.37 7.80 10.13
C TYR A 179 -2.85 6.68 11.05
N ASN A 180 -3.28 7.00 12.27
CA ASN A 180 -3.85 6.11 13.28
C ASN A 180 -2.92 4.97 13.75
N ASP A 181 -3.02 4.62 15.02
CA ASP A 181 -2.14 3.68 15.75
C ASP A 181 -2.13 2.23 15.22
N ASN A 182 -2.89 1.91 14.17
CA ASN A 182 -3.02 0.56 13.60
C ASN A 182 -2.13 0.31 12.37
N LEU A 183 -1.25 1.25 12.04
CA LEU A 183 -0.33 1.06 10.93
C LEU A 183 0.89 0.26 11.36
N PRO A 184 1.47 -0.53 10.45
CA PRO A 184 2.81 -1.03 10.68
C PRO A 184 3.72 0.15 11.04
N ASP A 185 4.39 0.08 12.20
CA ASP A 185 5.24 1.15 12.75
C ASP A 185 6.30 1.69 11.78
N SER A 186 6.52 0.99 10.68
CA SER A 186 7.50 1.30 9.64
C SER A 186 6.97 2.11 8.44
N PHE A 187 5.67 2.44 8.41
CA PHE A 187 5.11 3.20 7.29
C PHE A 187 5.55 4.67 7.41
N GLY A 188 6.66 5.04 6.81
CA GLY A 188 7.07 6.43 6.81
C GLY A 188 8.56 6.66 6.64
N GLU A 189 9.43 5.81 7.18
CA GLU A 189 10.87 6.02 7.02
C GLU A 189 11.41 5.29 5.79
N PHE A 190 10.95 4.08 5.53
CA PHE A 190 11.42 3.30 4.39
C PHE A 190 10.37 2.27 3.94
N LEU A 191 9.95 2.33 2.69
CA LEU A 191 9.00 1.36 2.13
C LEU A 191 9.73 0.11 1.68
N ASP A 192 9.22 -1.04 2.10
CA ASP A 192 9.72 -2.36 1.74
C ASP A 192 8.61 -3.25 1.14
N LEU A 193 8.93 -4.50 0.83
CA LEU A 193 8.01 -5.43 0.19
C LEU A 193 6.75 -5.73 1.03
N SER A 194 6.81 -5.59 2.37
CA SER A 194 5.63 -5.78 3.24
C SER A 194 4.55 -4.73 2.97
N HIS A 195 4.95 -3.52 2.64
CA HIS A 195 4.05 -2.44 2.26
C HIS A 195 3.40 -2.68 0.88
N ALA A 196 4.13 -3.29 -0.05
CA ALA A 196 3.56 -3.73 -1.33
C ALA A 196 2.53 -4.85 -1.12
N VAL A 197 2.80 -5.81 -0.23
CA VAL A 197 1.84 -6.85 0.17
C VAL A 197 0.58 -6.22 0.77
N PHE A 198 0.74 -5.29 1.70
CA PHE A 198 -0.39 -4.58 2.31
C PHE A 198 -1.26 -3.87 1.26
N ALA A 199 -0.65 -3.19 0.28
CA ALA A 199 -1.40 -2.53 -0.80
C ALA A 199 -2.15 -3.52 -1.68
N CYS A 200 -1.55 -4.68 -2.00
CA CYS A 200 -2.20 -5.74 -2.76
C CYS A 200 -3.35 -6.38 -1.98
N ASP A 201 -3.18 -6.66 -0.69
CA ASP A 201 -4.23 -7.22 0.17
C ASP A 201 -5.42 -6.28 0.30
N THR A 202 -5.14 -4.99 0.49
CA THR A 202 -6.17 -3.95 0.50
C THR A 202 -6.94 -3.92 -0.82
N TYR A 203 -6.22 -3.97 -1.95
CA TYR A 203 -6.83 -4.01 -3.28
C TYR A 203 -7.77 -5.20 -3.44
N TRP A 204 -7.32 -6.41 -3.14
CA TRP A 204 -8.14 -7.62 -3.26
C TRP A 204 -9.29 -7.65 -2.26
N GLY A 205 -9.04 -7.23 -1.03
CA GLY A 205 -10.07 -7.14 0.01
C GLY A 205 -11.20 -6.20 -0.41
N MET A 206 -10.86 -5.04 -0.99
CA MET A 206 -11.85 -4.08 -1.48
C MET A 206 -12.68 -4.64 -2.63
N ILE A 207 -12.02 -5.26 -3.64
CA ILE A 207 -12.72 -5.87 -4.77
C ILE A 207 -13.64 -6.98 -4.29
N SER A 208 -13.15 -7.90 -3.47
CA SER A 208 -13.95 -9.01 -2.96
C SER A 208 -15.16 -8.50 -2.18
N LYS A 209 -14.94 -7.52 -1.30
CA LYS A 209 -16.01 -6.98 -0.45
C LYS A 209 -17.08 -6.22 -1.24
N VAL A 210 -16.71 -5.43 -2.24
CA VAL A 210 -17.72 -4.72 -3.04
C VAL A 210 -18.59 -5.69 -3.82
N HIS A 211 -18.03 -6.76 -4.38
CA HIS A 211 -18.80 -7.77 -5.09
C HIS A 211 -19.75 -8.55 -4.19
N GLU A 212 -19.31 -8.82 -2.96
CA GLU A 212 -20.20 -9.37 -1.91
C GLU A 212 -21.37 -8.42 -1.63
N LEU A 213 -21.10 -7.14 -1.42
CA LEU A 213 -22.12 -6.13 -1.10
C LEU A 213 -23.13 -5.90 -2.23
N VAL A 214 -22.65 -5.85 -3.48
CA VAL A 214 -23.54 -5.60 -4.65
C VAL A 214 -24.21 -6.86 -5.19
N GLY A 215 -23.79 -8.04 -4.73
CA GLY A 215 -24.36 -9.33 -5.15
C GLY A 215 -24.07 -9.68 -6.62
N VAL A 216 -23.00 -9.14 -7.21
CA VAL A 216 -22.55 -9.46 -8.56
C VAL A 216 -21.22 -10.21 -8.47
N PRO A 217 -21.14 -11.45 -9.00
CA PRO A 217 -19.87 -12.17 -9.01
C PRO A 217 -18.73 -11.40 -9.68
N ALA A 218 -17.58 -11.34 -9.03
CA ALA A 218 -16.39 -10.67 -9.59
C ALA A 218 -16.00 -11.28 -10.94
N SER A 219 -16.15 -12.59 -11.12
CA SER A 219 -15.88 -13.31 -12.37
C SER A 219 -16.71 -12.77 -13.56
N ASP A 220 -17.94 -12.41 -13.32
CA ASP A 220 -18.84 -11.91 -14.39
C ASP A 220 -18.44 -10.50 -14.79
N PHE A 221 -18.10 -9.64 -13.81
CA PHE A 221 -17.58 -8.31 -14.07
C PHE A 221 -16.22 -8.37 -14.78
N HIS A 222 -15.28 -9.16 -14.28
CA HIS A 222 -13.94 -9.29 -14.86
C HIS A 222 -13.96 -9.81 -16.30
N ARG A 223 -14.86 -10.76 -16.61
CA ARG A 223 -15.04 -11.27 -17.97
C ARG A 223 -15.50 -10.18 -18.94
N ASN A 224 -16.46 -9.35 -18.52
CA ASN A 224 -16.98 -8.27 -19.33
C ASN A 224 -15.95 -7.16 -19.61
N TYR A 225 -15.04 -6.90 -18.66
CA TYR A 225 -14.01 -5.85 -18.77
C TYR A 225 -12.62 -6.39 -19.08
N ASN A 226 -12.50 -7.71 -19.38
CA ASN A 226 -11.21 -8.37 -19.69
C ASN A 226 -10.11 -8.11 -18.64
N LEU A 227 -10.51 -8.02 -17.36
CA LEU A 227 -9.60 -7.82 -16.24
C LEU A 227 -8.95 -9.15 -15.86
N ARG A 228 -7.63 -9.15 -15.68
CA ARG A 228 -6.88 -10.31 -15.23
C ARG A 228 -6.48 -10.12 -13.76
N PRO A 229 -6.39 -11.21 -12.98
CA PRO A 229 -5.76 -11.16 -11.66
C PRO A 229 -4.34 -10.60 -11.78
N TRP A 230 -3.90 -9.86 -10.78
CA TRP A 230 -2.57 -9.25 -10.78
C TRP A 230 -1.45 -10.29 -10.73
N PHE A 231 -1.70 -11.39 -10.00
CA PHE A 231 -0.80 -12.54 -9.88
C PHE A 231 -1.59 -13.78 -9.43
N ASP A 232 -1.01 -14.95 -9.68
CA ASP A 232 -1.56 -16.23 -9.23
C ASP A 232 -1.14 -16.54 -7.78
N ASP A 233 -1.77 -17.56 -7.17
CA ASP A 233 -1.51 -17.98 -5.79
C ASP A 233 -0.03 -18.36 -5.54
N LYS A 234 0.67 -18.82 -6.57
CA LYS A 234 2.08 -19.21 -6.46
C LYS A 234 2.94 -17.96 -6.33
N PHE A 235 2.70 -16.95 -7.14
CA PHE A 235 3.41 -15.68 -7.11
C PHE A 235 3.12 -14.96 -5.80
N GLU A 236 1.85 -14.92 -5.35
CA GLU A 236 1.46 -14.33 -4.08
C GLU A 236 2.23 -14.94 -2.90
N ARG A 237 2.29 -16.28 -2.83
CA ARG A 237 3.07 -16.98 -1.80
C ARG A 237 4.56 -16.60 -1.85
N GLN A 238 5.13 -16.49 -3.04
CA GLN A 238 6.52 -16.10 -3.20
C GLN A 238 6.79 -14.67 -2.69
N VAL A 239 5.88 -13.73 -2.97
CA VAL A 239 5.96 -12.35 -2.49
C VAL A 239 5.92 -12.32 -0.96
N ARG A 240 4.96 -13.01 -0.34
CA ARG A 240 4.84 -13.07 1.13
C ARG A 240 6.07 -13.70 1.80
N GLN A 241 6.55 -14.83 1.29
CA GLN A 241 7.75 -15.48 1.81
C GLN A 241 8.99 -14.58 1.72
N THR A 242 9.11 -13.81 0.63
CA THR A 242 10.23 -12.88 0.48
C THR A 242 10.09 -11.68 1.41
N ALA A 243 8.87 -11.16 1.63
CA ALA A 243 8.62 -10.09 2.59
C ALA A 243 8.99 -10.52 4.02
N GLU A 244 8.56 -11.72 4.45
CA GLU A 244 8.93 -12.29 5.75
C GLU A 244 10.44 -12.51 5.90
N ALA A 245 11.11 -12.95 4.83
CA ALA A 245 12.57 -13.12 4.83
C ALA A 245 13.28 -11.77 4.93
N TYR A 246 12.77 -10.75 4.22
CA TYR A 246 13.29 -9.41 4.30
C TYR A 246 13.19 -8.84 5.73
N GLU A 247 12.03 -8.95 6.36
CA GLU A 247 11.83 -8.50 7.74
C GLU A 247 12.78 -9.18 8.73
N ARG A 248 12.94 -10.50 8.62
CA ARG A 248 13.85 -11.26 9.51
C ARG A 248 15.31 -10.82 9.39
N VAL A 249 15.76 -10.48 8.20
CA VAL A 249 17.16 -10.10 7.95
C VAL A 249 17.42 -8.63 8.24
N THR A 250 16.44 -7.77 7.99
CA THR A 250 16.62 -6.31 8.11
C THR A 250 16.19 -5.75 9.47
N LYS A 251 15.22 -6.38 10.14
CA LYS A 251 14.68 -5.91 11.44
C LYS A 251 15.18 -6.75 12.63
N GLY A 252 15.71 -7.96 12.42
CA GLY A 252 16.33 -8.81 13.44
C GLY A 252 17.76 -8.43 13.70
#